data_d80da74d980795852cdb2d8ebbb4e195
#
_entry.id   d80da74d980795852cdb2d8ebbb4e195
#
_cell.length_a   1.000
_cell.length_b   1.000
_cell.length_c   1.000
_cell.angle_alpha   90.00
_cell.angle_beta   90.00
_cell.angle_gamma   90.00
#
_symmetry.space_group_name_H-M   'P 1'
#
loop_
_entity.id
_entity.type
_entity.pdbx_description
1 polymer ?
#
loop_
_entity_poly.entity_id
_entity_poly.type
_entity_poly.pdbx_seq_one_letter_code
_entity_poly.pdbx_strand_id
1 'polypeptide(L)'
;MTETAEGIETARALQLYSRQRLIMNLLPLLKKSVSPRVVSIFGAGDEGAIDFDDIDVKKPAKFPTVKALGSSVMMSALMLEEHAKANPTVSFVFSHPGIVRTGIVDSVFATAPGLLWYPLQIPRYTIAPLFMAAVGQSPEEAGDKILFLSTSARYPPAEEHADAKKIAGLAALPRGLGVARPSFVKDGKGNGVYRVKANGEVCPENKLLNEYREKGIGKVVYEHMVGVFEQAVAKGT
;
A
#
# COMPACT_ATOMS: atom_id res chain seq x y z
N MET A 1 3.26 -15.41 -17.11
CA MET A 1 3.87 -14.50 -16.11
C MET A 1 5.29 -14.23 -16.55
N THR A 2 5.73 -13.02 -16.39
CA THR A 2 7.12 -12.63 -16.65
C THR A 2 7.84 -12.53 -15.31
N GLU A 3 9.08 -13.02 -15.26
CA GLU A 3 9.94 -12.90 -14.08
C GLU A 3 11.02 -11.85 -14.34
N THR A 4 11.50 -11.23 -13.27
CA THR A 4 12.69 -10.38 -13.28
C THR A 4 13.96 -11.22 -13.44
N ALA A 5 15.10 -10.58 -13.67
CA ALA A 5 16.40 -11.27 -13.75
C ALA A 5 16.72 -12.07 -12.46
N GLU A 6 16.22 -11.60 -11.32
CA GLU A 6 16.38 -12.24 -10.01
C GLU A 6 15.42 -13.43 -9.80
N GLY A 7 14.49 -13.69 -10.73
CA GLY A 7 13.49 -14.77 -10.66
C GLY A 7 12.30 -14.46 -9.75
N ILE A 8 11.96 -13.18 -9.66
CA ILE A 8 10.77 -12.69 -8.93
C ILE A 8 9.67 -12.41 -9.95
N GLU A 9 8.42 -12.79 -9.66
CA GLU A 9 7.29 -12.44 -10.51
C GLU A 9 7.17 -10.91 -10.62
N THR A 10 7.08 -10.40 -11.87
CA THR A 10 7.22 -8.96 -12.17
C THR A 10 6.20 -8.08 -11.46
N ALA A 11 4.93 -8.50 -11.40
CA ALA A 11 3.90 -7.72 -10.72
C ALA A 11 4.15 -7.69 -9.20
N ARG A 12 4.58 -8.82 -8.59
CA ARG A 12 4.99 -8.89 -7.18
C ARG A 12 6.21 -8.00 -6.91
N ALA A 13 7.20 -8.05 -7.79
CA ALA A 13 8.38 -7.20 -7.68
C ALA A 13 8.02 -5.73 -7.58
N LEU A 14 7.11 -5.25 -8.46
CA LEU A 14 6.68 -3.85 -8.50
C LEU A 14 5.69 -3.48 -7.39
N GLN A 15 4.71 -4.35 -7.11
CA GLN A 15 3.62 -4.04 -6.19
C GLN A 15 4.04 -4.15 -4.72
N LEU A 16 4.97 -5.03 -4.40
CA LEU A 16 5.31 -5.41 -3.05
C LEU A 16 6.80 -5.25 -2.75
N TYR A 17 7.66 -6.06 -3.35
CA TYR A 17 9.07 -6.18 -2.94
C TYR A 17 9.87 -4.89 -3.10
N SER A 18 9.80 -4.22 -4.26
CA SER A 18 10.54 -2.98 -4.50
C SER A 18 10.14 -1.87 -3.52
N ARG A 19 8.84 -1.77 -3.19
CA ARG A 19 8.32 -0.77 -2.26
C ARG A 19 8.84 -1.01 -0.84
N GLN A 20 8.79 -2.26 -0.38
CA GLN A 20 9.28 -2.61 0.97
C GLN A 20 10.80 -2.44 1.06
N ARG A 21 11.54 -2.82 0.01
CA ARG A 21 13.00 -2.61 -0.04
C ARG A 21 13.36 -1.13 0.01
N LEU A 22 12.61 -0.29 -0.72
CA LEU A 22 12.81 1.16 -0.70
C LEU A 22 12.57 1.74 0.71
N ILE A 23 11.48 1.32 1.37
CA ILE A 23 11.20 1.72 2.76
C ILE A 23 12.37 1.34 3.66
N MET A 24 12.80 0.06 3.64
CA MET A 24 13.89 -0.44 4.48
C MET A 24 15.18 0.35 4.28
N ASN A 25 15.52 0.67 3.04
CA ASN A 25 16.75 1.41 2.71
C ASN A 25 16.68 2.88 3.15
N LEU A 26 15.49 3.50 3.15
CA LEU A 26 15.31 4.92 3.49
C LEU A 26 15.01 5.14 4.98
N LEU A 27 14.55 4.14 5.73
CA LEU A 27 14.21 4.28 7.15
C LEU A 27 15.35 4.89 8.00
N PRO A 28 16.63 4.52 7.85
CA PRO A 28 17.71 5.13 8.61
C PRO A 28 17.85 6.64 8.38
N LEU A 29 17.56 7.11 7.16
CA LEU A 29 17.56 8.52 6.81
C LEU A 29 16.28 9.22 7.30
N LEU A 30 15.13 8.60 7.12
CA LEU A 30 13.84 9.11 7.59
C LEU A 30 13.83 9.37 9.10
N LYS A 31 14.42 8.49 9.90
CA LYS A 31 14.53 8.64 11.36
C LYS A 31 15.31 9.87 11.82
N LYS A 32 16.09 10.49 10.94
CA LYS A 32 16.77 11.77 11.23
C LYS A 32 15.85 12.98 11.06
N SER A 33 14.69 12.78 10.42
CA SER A 33 13.66 13.81 10.29
C SER A 33 12.93 13.99 11.61
N VAL A 34 12.49 15.19 11.86
CA VAL A 34 11.70 15.56 13.04
C VAL A 34 10.20 15.14 12.92
N SER A 35 9.73 14.84 11.70
CA SER A 35 8.40 14.33 11.41
C SER A 35 8.46 13.26 10.32
N PRO A 36 9.09 12.10 10.62
CA PRO A 36 9.30 11.07 9.63
C PRO A 36 7.99 10.38 9.24
N ARG A 37 7.76 10.23 7.94
CA ARG A 37 6.54 9.61 7.42
C ARG A 37 6.80 8.80 6.16
N VAL A 38 6.14 7.66 6.08
CA VAL A 38 6.04 6.83 4.88
C VAL A 38 4.60 6.87 4.39
N VAL A 39 4.39 7.27 3.14
CA VAL A 39 3.08 7.17 2.46
C VAL A 39 3.20 6.14 1.36
N SER A 40 2.56 5.00 1.55
CA SER A 40 2.51 3.91 0.58
C SER A 40 1.15 3.90 -0.12
N ILE A 41 1.15 4.16 -1.43
CA ILE A 41 -0.06 4.23 -2.23
C ILE A 41 -0.23 2.89 -2.94
N PHE A 42 -1.25 2.12 -2.54
CA PHE A 42 -1.57 0.84 -3.17
C PHE A 42 -3.07 0.53 -3.00
N GLY A 43 -3.48 -0.53 -2.31
CA GLY A 43 -4.86 -0.98 -2.23
C GLY A 43 -5.37 -1.08 -0.79
N ALA A 44 -5.11 -0.09 0.06
CA ALA A 44 -5.55 -0.12 1.45
C ALA A 44 -7.08 -0.34 1.55
N GLY A 45 -7.49 -1.38 2.25
CA GLY A 45 -8.89 -1.81 2.37
C GLY A 45 -9.24 -3.03 1.52
N ASP A 46 -8.38 -3.41 0.57
CA ASP A 46 -8.57 -4.59 -0.32
C ASP A 46 -7.69 -5.77 0.11
N GLU A 47 -7.34 -5.85 1.41
CA GLU A 47 -6.51 -6.92 1.96
C GLU A 47 -7.20 -8.27 1.80
N GLY A 48 -6.58 -9.18 1.04
CA GLY A 48 -7.03 -10.54 0.77
C GLY A 48 -6.14 -11.62 1.38
N ALA A 49 -6.60 -12.87 1.37
CA ALA A 49 -5.87 -13.99 1.94
C ALA A 49 -4.51 -14.23 1.25
N ILE A 50 -3.52 -14.60 2.04
CA ILE A 50 -2.20 -15.04 1.56
C ILE A 50 -2.28 -16.55 1.34
N ASP A 51 -1.80 -17.02 0.19
CA ASP A 51 -1.54 -18.44 -0.05
C ASP A 51 -0.11 -18.74 0.39
N PHE A 52 0.04 -19.39 1.52
CA PHE A 52 1.36 -19.72 2.07
C PHE A 52 2.05 -20.86 1.30
N ASP A 53 1.32 -21.65 0.50
CA ASP A 53 1.89 -22.68 -0.38
C ASP A 53 2.45 -22.09 -1.68
N ASP A 54 2.10 -20.83 -1.99
CA ASP A 54 2.56 -20.09 -3.17
C ASP A 54 2.58 -18.58 -2.89
N ILE A 55 3.31 -18.19 -1.85
CA ILE A 55 3.38 -16.79 -1.38
C ILE A 55 3.93 -15.84 -2.47
N ASP A 56 4.78 -16.33 -3.35
CA ASP A 56 5.37 -15.58 -4.47
C ASP A 56 4.49 -15.56 -5.72
N VAL A 57 3.35 -16.27 -5.70
CA VAL A 57 2.42 -16.37 -6.85
C VAL A 57 3.12 -16.89 -8.12
N LYS A 58 3.93 -17.94 -7.97
CA LYS A 58 4.63 -18.61 -9.08
C LYS A 58 3.74 -19.58 -9.86
N LYS A 59 2.59 -19.96 -9.31
CA LYS A 59 1.63 -20.92 -9.89
C LYS A 59 0.37 -20.21 -10.40
N PRO A 60 0.40 -19.56 -11.58
CA PRO A 60 -0.65 -18.67 -12.07
C PRO A 60 -2.02 -19.34 -12.22
N ALA A 61 -2.08 -20.65 -12.48
CA ALA A 61 -3.33 -21.38 -12.63
C ALA A 61 -4.17 -21.45 -11.35
N LYS A 62 -3.59 -21.24 -10.18
CA LYS A 62 -4.28 -21.30 -8.89
C LYS A 62 -4.76 -19.93 -8.40
N PHE A 63 -4.23 -18.83 -8.93
CA PHE A 63 -4.50 -17.49 -8.42
C PHE A 63 -5.09 -16.57 -9.50
N PRO A 64 -6.41 -16.26 -9.47
CA PRO A 64 -6.94 -15.13 -10.21
C PRO A 64 -6.21 -13.84 -9.81
N THR A 65 -5.95 -12.96 -10.78
CA THR A 65 -5.22 -11.69 -10.59
C THR A 65 -5.70 -10.88 -9.39
N VAL A 66 -7.02 -10.88 -9.13
CA VAL A 66 -7.62 -10.19 -7.98
C VAL A 66 -7.16 -10.78 -6.64
N LYS A 67 -7.04 -12.10 -6.53
CA LYS A 67 -6.53 -12.75 -5.30
C LYS A 67 -5.05 -12.46 -5.09
N ALA A 68 -4.24 -12.49 -6.15
CA ALA A 68 -2.84 -12.11 -6.10
C ALA A 68 -2.65 -10.66 -5.65
N LEU A 69 -3.47 -9.76 -6.17
CA LEU A 69 -3.49 -8.36 -5.76
C LEU A 69 -3.85 -8.21 -4.28
N GLY A 70 -4.95 -8.82 -3.83
CA GLY A 70 -5.39 -8.78 -2.43
C GLY A 70 -4.35 -9.32 -1.45
N SER A 71 -3.64 -10.40 -1.82
CA SER A 71 -2.54 -10.93 -1.01
C SER A 71 -1.34 -9.97 -0.95
N SER A 72 -1.01 -9.27 -2.05
CA SER A 72 0.03 -8.22 -2.05
C SER A 72 -0.35 -7.05 -1.14
N VAL A 73 -1.63 -6.66 -1.13
CA VAL A 73 -2.17 -5.62 -0.26
C VAL A 73 -2.07 -6.05 1.21
N MET A 74 -2.46 -7.28 1.53
CA MET A 74 -2.35 -7.85 2.88
C MET A 74 -0.91 -7.87 3.37
N MET A 75 0.00 -8.40 2.55
CA MET A 75 1.43 -8.44 2.90
C MET A 75 1.99 -7.03 3.10
N SER A 76 1.59 -6.06 2.26
CA SER A 76 1.99 -4.65 2.44
C SER A 76 1.51 -4.07 3.76
N ALA A 77 0.25 -4.33 4.14
CA ALA A 77 -0.30 -3.85 5.41
C ALA A 77 0.46 -4.44 6.61
N LEU A 78 0.69 -5.76 6.60
CA LEU A 78 1.46 -6.45 7.64
C LEU A 78 2.91 -5.95 7.74
N MET A 79 3.57 -5.73 6.59
CA MET A 79 4.93 -5.20 6.56
C MET A 79 5.03 -3.80 7.14
N LEU A 80 4.09 -2.91 6.81
CA LEU A 80 4.07 -1.55 7.39
C LEU A 80 3.87 -1.60 8.90
N GLU A 81 3.10 -2.56 9.42
CA GLU A 81 2.95 -2.77 10.86
C GLU A 81 4.23 -3.29 11.52
N GLU A 82 4.96 -4.20 10.88
CA GLU A 82 6.26 -4.65 11.39
C GLU A 82 7.31 -3.52 11.33
N HIS A 83 7.32 -2.71 10.28
CA HIS A 83 8.17 -1.52 10.23
C HIS A 83 7.83 -0.52 11.33
N ALA A 84 6.56 -0.29 11.62
CA ALA A 84 6.12 0.63 12.66
C ALA A 84 6.51 0.13 14.07
N LYS A 85 6.40 -1.18 14.34
CA LYS A 85 6.87 -1.78 15.60
C LYS A 85 8.35 -1.52 15.86
N ALA A 86 9.18 -1.63 14.80
CA ALA A 86 10.61 -1.38 14.89
C ALA A 86 10.98 0.12 14.84
N ASN A 87 10.06 0.98 14.43
CA ASN A 87 10.29 2.41 14.22
C ASN A 87 9.09 3.24 14.69
N PRO A 88 8.78 3.26 16.00
CA PRO A 88 7.54 3.84 16.54
C PRO A 88 7.44 5.36 16.36
N THR A 89 8.56 6.04 16.09
CA THR A 89 8.59 7.48 15.82
C THR A 89 8.29 7.83 14.36
N VAL A 90 8.12 6.84 13.48
CA VAL A 90 7.75 7.02 12.06
C VAL A 90 6.27 6.77 11.88
N SER A 91 5.58 7.69 11.21
CA SER A 91 4.18 7.48 10.80
C SER A 91 4.13 6.71 9.47
N PHE A 92 3.25 5.72 9.38
CA PHE A 92 3.04 4.92 8.18
C PHE A 92 1.60 5.07 7.70
N VAL A 93 1.43 5.61 6.49
CA VAL A 93 0.13 5.78 5.87
C VAL A 93 0.03 4.87 4.65
N PHE A 94 -0.88 3.92 4.69
CA PHE A 94 -1.20 3.01 3.60
C PHE A 94 -2.50 3.46 2.96
N SER A 95 -2.45 3.90 1.71
CA SER A 95 -3.59 4.55 1.05
C SER A 95 -4.03 3.83 -0.21
N HIS A 96 -5.36 3.77 -0.40
CA HIS A 96 -5.97 3.43 -1.67
C HIS A 96 -6.14 4.71 -2.50
N PRO A 97 -5.56 4.80 -3.71
CA PRO A 97 -5.63 6.02 -4.52
C PRO A 97 -7.03 6.28 -5.10
N GLY A 98 -7.91 5.28 -5.10
CA GLY A 98 -9.17 5.33 -5.84
C GLY A 98 -8.97 5.13 -7.34
N ILE A 99 -10.01 5.43 -8.09
CA ILE A 99 -9.96 5.41 -9.56
C ILE A 99 -9.47 6.79 -10.02
N VAL A 100 -8.24 6.84 -10.52
CA VAL A 100 -7.64 8.07 -11.07
C VAL A 100 -7.75 8.03 -12.58
N ARG A 101 -8.17 9.14 -13.19
CA ARG A 101 -8.28 9.31 -14.65
C ARG A 101 -6.89 9.35 -15.29
N THR A 102 -6.34 8.18 -15.51
CA THR A 102 -5.02 7.94 -16.14
C THR A 102 -5.19 6.98 -17.31
N GLY A 103 -4.13 6.74 -18.08
CA GLY A 103 -4.13 5.76 -19.16
C GLY A 103 -4.24 4.28 -18.75
N ILE A 104 -4.55 3.98 -17.46
CA ILE A 104 -4.66 2.60 -16.98
C ILE A 104 -5.80 1.84 -17.67
N VAL A 105 -6.92 2.53 -17.94
CA VAL A 105 -8.05 1.95 -18.67
C VAL A 105 -7.62 1.52 -20.06
N ASP A 106 -6.86 2.38 -20.75
CA ASP A 106 -6.33 2.08 -22.07
C ASP A 106 -5.40 0.87 -22.07
N SER A 107 -4.52 0.75 -21.07
CA SER A 107 -3.63 -0.40 -20.94
C SER A 107 -4.37 -1.69 -20.64
N VAL A 108 -5.41 -1.67 -19.81
CA VAL A 108 -6.24 -2.85 -19.53
C VAL A 108 -6.95 -3.35 -20.78
N PHE A 109 -7.54 -2.45 -21.58
CA PHE A 109 -8.20 -2.83 -22.82
C PHE A 109 -7.22 -3.22 -23.95
N ALA A 110 -6.02 -2.64 -23.96
CA ALA A 110 -4.99 -2.97 -24.95
C ALA A 110 -4.43 -4.40 -24.80
N THR A 111 -4.53 -4.99 -23.62
CA THR A 111 -4.05 -6.35 -23.33
C THR A 111 -5.08 -7.45 -23.55
N ALA A 112 -6.30 -7.11 -23.99
CA ALA A 112 -7.35 -8.11 -24.26
C ALA A 112 -6.96 -8.98 -25.46
N PRO A 113 -6.94 -10.34 -25.33
CA PRO A 113 -6.45 -11.21 -26.38
C PRO A 113 -7.50 -11.46 -27.48
N GLY A 114 -7.02 -11.46 -28.74
CA GLY A 114 -7.70 -12.07 -29.90
C GLY A 114 -9.05 -11.47 -30.29
N LEU A 115 -10.03 -12.35 -30.63
CA LEU A 115 -11.34 -11.97 -31.17
C LEU A 115 -12.19 -11.15 -30.20
N LEU A 116 -11.94 -11.27 -28.89
CA LEU A 116 -12.59 -10.49 -27.83
C LEU A 116 -12.18 -9.00 -27.86
N TRP A 117 -11.11 -8.66 -28.57
CA TRP A 117 -10.65 -7.28 -28.68
C TRP A 117 -11.69 -6.37 -29.34
N TYR A 118 -12.33 -6.83 -30.42
CA TYR A 118 -13.31 -6.03 -31.17
C TYR A 118 -14.55 -5.63 -30.34
N PRO A 119 -15.26 -6.52 -29.68
CA PRO A 119 -16.44 -6.14 -28.90
C PRO A 119 -16.08 -5.30 -27.65
N LEU A 120 -14.84 -5.39 -27.14
CA LEU A 120 -14.38 -4.58 -26.00
C LEU A 120 -14.06 -3.13 -26.39
N GLN A 121 -13.83 -2.82 -27.68
CA GLN A 121 -13.58 -1.44 -28.11
C GLN A 121 -14.81 -0.55 -27.95
N ILE A 122 -16.03 -1.08 -28.17
CA ILE A 122 -17.25 -0.28 -28.02
C ILE A 122 -17.39 0.24 -26.60
N PRO A 123 -17.40 -0.59 -25.54
CA PRO A 123 -17.46 -0.09 -24.16
C PRO A 123 -16.25 0.76 -23.76
N ARG A 124 -15.07 0.53 -24.35
CA ARG A 124 -13.88 1.37 -24.10
C ARG A 124 -14.12 2.83 -24.51
N TYR A 125 -14.69 3.06 -25.70
CA TYR A 125 -14.89 4.40 -26.22
C TYR A 125 -16.20 5.06 -25.82
N THR A 126 -17.17 4.31 -25.30
CA THR A 126 -18.48 4.82 -24.92
C THR A 126 -18.71 4.80 -23.41
N ILE A 127 -18.67 3.63 -22.80
CA ILE A 127 -19.03 3.43 -21.38
C ILE A 127 -17.88 3.82 -20.45
N ALA A 128 -16.65 3.41 -20.77
CA ALA A 128 -15.52 3.64 -19.89
C ALA A 128 -15.22 5.14 -19.66
N PRO A 129 -15.25 6.03 -20.69
CA PRO A 129 -15.09 7.47 -20.45
C PRO A 129 -16.19 8.06 -19.57
N LEU A 130 -17.46 7.66 -19.78
CA LEU A 130 -18.58 8.12 -18.96
C LEU A 130 -18.44 7.63 -17.51
N PHE A 131 -18.10 6.37 -17.32
CA PHE A 131 -17.82 5.81 -16.00
C PHE A 131 -16.66 6.53 -15.32
N MET A 132 -15.55 6.73 -16.03
CA MET A 132 -14.38 7.46 -15.51
C MET A 132 -14.71 8.93 -15.20
N ALA A 133 -15.56 9.56 -15.98
CA ALA A 133 -16.02 10.92 -15.70
C ALA A 133 -16.89 10.98 -14.43
N ALA A 134 -17.71 9.96 -14.19
CA ALA A 134 -18.63 9.91 -13.06
C ALA A 134 -17.94 9.54 -11.72
N VAL A 135 -17.00 8.59 -11.75
CA VAL A 135 -16.41 8.04 -10.51
C VAL A 135 -14.91 8.27 -10.38
N GLY A 136 -14.23 8.63 -11.47
CA GLY A 136 -12.79 8.88 -11.50
C GLY A 136 -12.44 10.28 -10.99
N GLN A 137 -11.46 10.36 -10.12
CA GLN A 137 -10.85 11.65 -9.73
C GLN A 137 -9.77 12.09 -10.72
N SER A 138 -9.50 13.39 -10.78
CA SER A 138 -8.39 13.90 -11.59
C SER A 138 -7.03 13.55 -10.97
N PRO A 139 -5.95 13.57 -11.76
CA PRO A 139 -4.59 13.42 -11.23
C PRO A 139 -4.24 14.49 -10.18
N GLU A 140 -4.73 15.72 -10.36
CA GLU A 140 -4.54 16.84 -9.45
C GLU A 140 -5.23 16.57 -8.11
N GLU A 141 -6.49 16.15 -8.12
CA GLU A 141 -7.24 15.77 -6.90
C GLU A 141 -6.57 14.61 -6.17
N ALA A 142 -6.03 13.62 -6.92
CA ALA A 142 -5.26 12.54 -6.33
C ALA A 142 -3.96 13.06 -5.70
N GLY A 143 -3.26 13.99 -6.38
CA GLY A 143 -2.06 14.65 -5.88
C GLY A 143 -2.31 15.43 -4.59
N ASP A 144 -3.37 16.21 -4.52
CA ASP A 144 -3.78 16.97 -3.32
C ASP A 144 -4.02 16.06 -2.12
N LYS A 145 -4.70 14.92 -2.34
CA LYS A 145 -4.89 13.91 -1.30
C LYS A 145 -3.58 13.34 -0.79
N ILE A 146 -2.65 13.01 -1.70
CA ILE A 146 -1.33 12.48 -1.33
C ILE A 146 -0.55 13.54 -0.54
N LEU A 147 -0.60 14.80 -0.96
CA LEU A 147 0.01 15.91 -0.25
C LEU A 147 -0.56 16.04 1.18
N PHE A 148 -1.88 15.97 1.32
CA PHE A 148 -2.55 15.97 2.63
C PHE A 148 -2.10 14.78 3.50
N LEU A 149 -2.04 13.57 2.95
CA LEU A 149 -1.55 12.38 3.67
C LEU A 149 -0.10 12.55 4.12
N SER A 150 0.71 13.24 3.32
CA SER A 150 2.13 13.44 3.57
C SER A 150 2.44 14.51 4.61
N THR A 151 1.58 15.54 4.72
CA THR A 151 1.86 16.76 5.50
C THR A 151 0.94 16.99 6.69
N SER A 152 -0.23 16.32 6.75
CA SER A 152 -1.24 16.58 7.78
C SER A 152 -0.85 16.00 9.14
N ALA A 153 -1.17 16.73 10.22
CA ALA A 153 -1.09 16.25 11.60
C ALA A 153 -2.13 15.15 11.94
N ARG A 154 -2.99 14.76 10.98
CA ARG A 154 -4.03 13.73 11.16
C ARG A 154 -3.48 12.34 11.44
N TYR A 155 -2.26 12.05 11.01
CA TYR A 155 -1.64 10.73 11.03
C TYR A 155 -0.35 10.75 11.84
N PRO A 156 -0.41 10.88 13.18
CA PRO A 156 0.80 10.91 14.01
C PRO A 156 1.49 9.53 14.07
N PRO A 157 2.79 9.48 14.39
CA PRO A 157 3.47 8.22 14.72
C PRO A 157 2.93 7.62 16.02
N ALA A 158 3.30 6.36 16.33
CA ALA A 158 2.93 5.71 17.58
C ALA A 158 3.57 6.39 18.80
N GLU A 159 4.78 6.91 18.62
CA GLU A 159 5.51 7.70 19.61
C GLU A 159 5.97 9.02 18.98
N GLU A 160 5.77 10.12 19.67
CA GLU A 160 6.23 11.42 19.21
C GLU A 160 7.77 11.49 19.27
N HIS A 161 8.36 12.10 18.25
CA HIS A 161 9.79 12.43 18.28
C HIS A 161 10.04 13.45 19.40
N ALA A 162 11.16 13.32 20.13
CA ALA A 162 11.48 14.21 21.24
C ALA A 162 11.45 15.72 20.90
N ASP A 163 11.79 16.05 19.66
CA ASP A 163 11.78 17.42 19.13
C ASP A 163 10.47 17.81 18.40
N ALA A 164 9.45 16.93 18.36
CA ALA A 164 8.22 17.19 17.62
C ALA A 164 7.49 18.48 18.04
N LYS A 165 7.61 18.87 19.32
CA LYS A 165 7.01 20.12 19.82
C LYS A 165 7.70 21.40 19.29
N LYS A 166 8.88 21.28 18.69
CA LYS A 166 9.61 22.40 18.09
C LYS A 166 9.29 22.61 16.62
N ILE A 167 8.44 21.75 16.02
CA ILE A 167 8.26 21.70 14.57
C ILE A 167 7.00 22.42 14.18
N ALA A 168 7.17 23.63 13.70
CA ALA A 168 6.23 24.30 12.83
C ALA A 168 6.33 23.71 11.41
N GLY A 169 5.71 22.55 11.13
CA GLY A 169 5.87 21.90 9.81
C GLY A 169 4.72 21.00 9.38
N LEU A 170 3.94 20.51 10.33
CA LEU A 170 2.73 19.76 9.97
C LEU A 170 1.56 20.72 9.75
N ALA A 171 0.83 20.52 8.64
CA ALA A 171 -0.38 21.27 8.39
C ALA A 171 -1.40 21.01 9.52
N ALA A 172 -1.87 22.09 10.12
CA ALA A 172 -2.89 22.02 11.17
C ALA A 172 -4.15 21.29 10.65
N LEU A 173 -4.83 20.59 11.55
CA LEU A 173 -6.07 19.92 11.18
C LEU A 173 -7.16 20.95 10.85
N PRO A 174 -7.89 20.77 9.74
CA PRO A 174 -9.09 21.54 9.46
C PRO A 174 -10.10 21.41 10.62
N ARG A 175 -10.92 22.45 10.82
CA ARG A 175 -11.96 22.43 11.85
C ARG A 175 -12.88 21.22 11.67
N GLY A 176 -13.12 20.48 12.75
CA GLY A 176 -13.96 19.28 12.75
C GLY A 176 -13.27 17.99 12.33
N LEU A 177 -12.00 18.04 11.88
CA LEU A 177 -11.23 16.87 11.52
C LEU A 177 -10.26 16.51 12.66
N GLY A 178 -10.50 15.39 13.35
CA GLY A 178 -9.62 14.89 14.41
C GLY A 178 -8.47 14.03 13.90
N VAL A 179 -7.62 13.58 14.82
CA VAL A 179 -6.59 12.56 14.57
C VAL A 179 -7.24 11.28 14.06
N ALA A 180 -6.65 10.67 13.06
CA ALA A 180 -7.16 9.43 12.47
C ALA A 180 -7.02 8.25 13.46
N ARG A 181 -7.96 7.30 13.40
CA ARG A 181 -7.83 6.04 14.15
C ARG A 181 -6.76 5.18 13.49
N PRO A 182 -5.74 4.72 14.25
CA PRO A 182 -4.74 3.79 13.73
C PRO A 182 -5.35 2.45 13.28
N SER A 183 -4.65 1.76 12.41
CA SER A 183 -5.02 0.43 11.89
C SER A 183 -5.17 -0.61 13.01
N PHE A 184 -4.41 -0.47 14.08
CA PHE A 184 -4.48 -1.32 15.25
C PHE A 184 -4.23 -0.50 16.52
N VAL A 185 -5.02 -0.78 17.56
CA VAL A 185 -4.90 -0.16 18.88
C VAL A 185 -4.77 -1.29 19.91
N LYS A 186 -3.71 -1.25 20.72
CA LYS A 186 -3.51 -2.17 21.83
C LYS A 186 -3.25 -1.36 23.11
N ASP A 187 -3.96 -1.69 24.17
CA ASP A 187 -3.82 -1.03 25.48
C ASP A 187 -3.93 0.51 25.38
N GLY A 188 -4.84 0.99 24.56
CA GLY A 188 -5.07 2.42 24.30
C GLY A 188 -4.02 3.11 23.43
N LYS A 189 -2.97 2.41 23.00
CA LYS A 189 -1.93 2.94 22.12
C LYS A 189 -2.13 2.48 20.67
N GLY A 190 -2.10 3.43 19.75
CA GLY A 190 -2.12 3.14 18.31
C GLY A 190 -0.76 2.68 17.81
N ASN A 191 -0.75 1.87 16.75
CA ASN A 191 0.48 1.36 16.14
C ASN A 191 1.18 2.32 15.17
N GLY A 192 0.68 3.55 14.99
CA GLY A 192 1.26 4.52 14.05
C GLY A 192 1.08 4.17 12.56
N VAL A 193 0.24 3.19 12.25
CA VAL A 193 -0.11 2.79 10.88
C VAL A 193 -1.56 3.14 10.60
N TYR A 194 -1.82 3.75 9.46
CA TYR A 194 -3.13 4.20 9.03
C TYR A 194 -3.47 3.62 7.67
N ARG A 195 -4.58 2.88 7.59
CA ARG A 195 -5.13 2.40 6.31
C ARG A 195 -6.22 3.37 5.86
N VAL A 196 -6.03 4.01 4.72
CA VAL A 196 -6.86 5.13 4.26
C VAL A 196 -7.46 4.81 2.91
N LYS A 197 -8.78 4.96 2.80
CA LYS A 197 -9.54 4.79 1.55
C LYS A 197 -9.34 5.95 0.59
N ALA A 198 -9.82 5.77 -0.64
CA ALA A 198 -9.81 6.79 -1.69
C ALA A 198 -10.52 8.11 -1.31
N ASN A 199 -11.51 8.06 -0.43
CA ASN A 199 -12.22 9.23 0.08
C ASN A 199 -11.50 9.93 1.25
N GLY A 200 -10.31 9.45 1.67
CA GLY A 200 -9.55 9.99 2.80
C GLY A 200 -9.99 9.50 4.17
N GLU A 201 -10.99 8.62 4.24
CA GLU A 201 -11.42 8.00 5.49
C GLU A 201 -10.56 6.78 5.85
N VAL A 202 -10.49 6.49 7.14
CA VAL A 202 -9.82 5.28 7.63
C VAL A 202 -10.60 4.04 7.18
N CYS A 203 -9.89 3.02 6.74
CA CYS A 203 -10.49 1.73 6.41
C CYS A 203 -11.15 1.10 7.64
N PRO A 204 -12.27 0.39 7.47
CA PRO A 204 -12.88 -0.39 8.55
C PRO A 204 -11.93 -1.50 9.01
N GLU A 205 -12.26 -2.09 10.15
CA GLU A 205 -11.56 -3.26 10.64
C GLU A 205 -11.68 -4.41 9.63
N ASN A 206 -10.58 -5.12 9.43
CA ASN A 206 -10.50 -6.30 8.58
C ASN A 206 -10.27 -7.52 9.47
N LYS A 207 -11.26 -8.44 9.52
CA LYS A 207 -11.22 -9.64 10.36
C LYS A 207 -10.02 -10.53 10.04
N LEU A 208 -9.71 -10.72 8.75
CA LEU A 208 -8.59 -11.54 8.32
C LEU A 208 -7.25 -10.93 8.73
N LEU A 209 -7.12 -9.61 8.64
CA LEU A 209 -5.91 -8.92 9.10
C LEU A 209 -5.76 -9.05 10.63
N ASN A 210 -6.86 -9.01 11.39
CA ASN A 210 -6.82 -9.24 12.84
C ASN A 210 -6.39 -10.68 13.18
N GLU A 211 -6.95 -11.68 12.49
CA GLU A 211 -6.50 -13.09 12.65
C GLU A 211 -5.01 -13.25 12.34
N TYR A 212 -4.51 -12.59 11.31
CA TYR A 212 -3.09 -12.65 10.94
C TYR A 212 -2.19 -11.97 11.99
N ARG A 213 -2.64 -10.89 12.61
CA ARG A 213 -1.94 -10.25 13.75
C ARG A 213 -1.84 -11.19 14.94
N GLU A 214 -2.95 -11.83 15.32
CA GLU A 214 -3.01 -12.79 16.44
C GLU A 214 -2.10 -14.00 16.19
N LYS A 215 -2.03 -14.50 14.96
CA LYS A 215 -1.17 -15.61 14.54
C LYS A 215 0.29 -15.22 14.30
N GLY A 216 0.65 -13.94 14.44
CA GLY A 216 2.02 -13.48 14.20
C GLY A 216 2.48 -13.53 12.75
N ILE A 217 1.54 -13.57 11.80
CA ILE A 217 1.84 -13.69 10.35
C ILE A 217 2.68 -12.51 9.84
N GLY A 218 2.57 -11.33 10.45
CA GLY A 218 3.42 -10.19 10.10
C GLY A 218 4.92 -10.53 10.13
N LYS A 219 5.36 -11.24 11.18
CA LYS A 219 6.75 -11.68 11.30
C LYS A 219 7.14 -12.70 10.21
N VAL A 220 6.26 -13.64 9.90
CA VAL A 220 6.48 -14.64 8.84
C VAL A 220 6.65 -13.95 7.47
N VAL A 221 5.79 -12.98 7.17
CA VAL A 221 5.87 -12.19 5.93
C VAL A 221 7.16 -11.36 5.88
N TYR A 222 7.56 -10.78 7.01
CA TYR A 222 8.81 -10.01 7.11
C TYR A 222 10.03 -10.90 6.83
N GLU A 223 10.14 -12.05 7.48
CA GLU A 223 11.24 -13.02 7.29
C GLU A 223 11.29 -13.53 5.85
N HIS A 224 10.14 -13.84 5.27
CA HIS A 224 10.05 -14.21 3.85
C HIS A 224 10.61 -13.11 2.94
N MET A 225 10.20 -11.85 3.14
CA MET A 225 10.70 -10.74 2.31
C MET A 225 12.20 -10.51 2.44
N VAL A 226 12.72 -10.59 3.66
CA VAL A 226 14.18 -10.49 3.87
C VAL A 226 14.91 -11.57 3.09
N GLY A 227 14.42 -12.81 3.15
CA GLY A 227 14.99 -13.92 2.38
C GLY A 227 14.94 -13.70 0.86
N VAL A 228 13.85 -13.14 0.33
CA VAL A 228 13.75 -12.76 -1.10
C VAL A 228 14.78 -11.69 -1.46
N PHE A 229 14.97 -10.68 -0.61
CA PHE A 229 15.96 -9.61 -0.85
C PHE A 229 17.39 -10.14 -0.83
N GLU A 230 17.73 -11.03 0.10
CA GLU A 230 19.06 -11.66 0.17
C GLU A 230 19.34 -12.50 -1.10
N GLN A 231 18.35 -13.30 -1.54
CA GLN A 231 18.47 -14.09 -2.76
C GLN A 231 18.61 -13.22 -4.02
N ALA A 232 17.86 -12.10 -4.10
CA ALA A 232 17.93 -11.18 -5.23
C ALA A 232 19.32 -10.52 -5.32
N VAL A 233 19.87 -10.07 -4.19
CA VAL A 233 21.23 -9.49 -4.14
C VAL A 233 22.28 -10.53 -4.54
N ALA A 234 22.18 -11.77 -4.05
CA ALA A 234 23.14 -12.84 -4.38
C ALA A 234 23.13 -13.23 -5.87
N LYS A 235 22.00 -13.05 -6.58
CA LYS A 235 21.90 -13.30 -8.03
C LYS A 235 22.33 -12.12 -8.89
N GLY A 236 22.32 -10.90 -8.35
CA GLY A 236 22.70 -9.69 -9.07
C GLY A 236 24.18 -9.32 -8.99
N THR A 237 24.95 -10.09 -8.22
CA THR A 237 26.42 -10.03 -8.14
C THR A 237 27.03 -11.13 -8.99
#